data_b3fa29e1691f89a9b9024e01719339b7
#
_entry.id   b3fa29e1691f89a9b9024e01719339b7
#
_cell.length_a   1.000
_cell.length_b   1.000
_cell.length_c   1.000
_cell.angle_alpha   90.00
_cell.angle_beta   90.00
_cell.angle_gamma   90.00
#
_symmetry.space_group_name_H-M   'P 1'
#
loop_
_entity.id
_entity.type
_entity.pdbx_description
1 polymer ?
#
loop_
_entity_poly.entity_id
_entity_poly.type
_entity_poly.pdbx_seq_one_letter_code
_entity_poly.pdbx_strand_id
1 'polypeptide(L)'
;MSDDLRTFRQNQAGVTPGGHYSHAVAAGGFVFVSGQLPIPPSGVKDPAMPFAQQVRVVLQNVESALAAAHASLRDVVKVTAYLTSEEHWAEFNAVYAEVFGEHRPARAAVPVGPLHYGFQIEVDAVAYVGARGWNGAAGVS
;
A
#
# COMPACT_ATOMS: atom_id res chain seq x y z
N MET A 1 -17.44 -21.64 4.41
CA MET A 1 -16.87 -20.36 4.55
C MET A 1 -15.52 -20.45 5.20
N SER A 2 -14.65 -19.75 4.73
CA SER A 2 -13.33 -19.83 5.28
C SER A 2 -13.10 -18.77 6.31
N ASP A 3 -12.54 -19.16 7.43
CA ASP A 3 -12.16 -18.18 8.44
C ASP A 3 -10.88 -17.48 8.01
N ASP A 4 -10.29 -17.92 6.89
CA ASP A 4 -9.07 -17.31 6.42
C ASP A 4 -9.31 -16.02 5.64
N LEU A 5 -10.53 -15.71 5.26
CA LEU A 5 -10.81 -14.52 4.49
C LEU A 5 -11.41 -13.44 5.37
N ARG A 6 -10.81 -12.26 5.33
CA ARG A 6 -11.32 -11.13 6.09
C ARG A 6 -11.01 -9.83 5.37
N THR A 7 -11.99 -8.92 5.35
CA THR A 7 -11.81 -7.63 4.72
C THR A 7 -11.59 -6.55 5.78
N PHE A 8 -10.74 -5.60 5.45
CA PHE A 8 -10.47 -4.44 6.30
C PHE A 8 -10.79 -3.22 5.46
N ARG A 9 -12.02 -2.71 5.60
CA ARG A 9 -12.46 -1.62 4.75
C ARG A 9 -11.68 -0.36 5.02
N GLN A 10 -11.50 0.02 6.29
CA GLN A 10 -10.73 1.20 6.65
C GLN A 10 -9.28 0.82 6.90
N ASN A 11 -8.38 1.77 6.70
CA ASN A 11 -6.98 1.58 7.05
C ASN A 11 -6.78 1.87 8.55
N GLN A 12 -5.55 1.80 9.02
CA GLN A 12 -5.23 2.02 10.44
C GLN A 12 -5.58 3.45 10.88
N ALA A 13 -5.54 4.41 9.98
CA ALA A 13 -5.88 5.78 10.29
C ALA A 13 -7.39 6.04 10.26
N GLY A 14 -8.20 5.01 10.02
CA GLY A 14 -9.66 5.16 10.01
C GLY A 14 -10.20 5.72 8.70
N VAL A 15 -9.39 5.74 7.64
CA VAL A 15 -9.82 6.28 6.36
C VAL A 15 -10.62 5.25 5.61
N THR A 16 -11.79 5.66 5.11
CA THR A 16 -12.66 4.81 4.30
C THR A 16 -12.31 5.00 2.83
N PRO A 17 -12.29 3.93 2.03
CA PRO A 17 -12.01 4.07 0.59
C PRO A 17 -13.06 4.93 -0.12
N GLY A 18 -12.64 5.59 -1.17
CA GLY A 18 -13.53 6.43 -1.95
C GLY A 18 -14.40 5.65 -2.94
N GLY A 19 -14.30 4.34 -2.99
CA GLY A 19 -15.06 3.50 -3.92
C GLY A 19 -15.55 2.23 -3.26
N HIS A 20 -16.04 1.31 -4.07
CA HIS A 20 -16.62 0.06 -3.56
C HIS A 20 -15.52 -0.99 -3.43
N TYR A 21 -14.67 -0.85 -2.43
CA TYR A 21 -13.60 -1.81 -2.15
C TYR A 21 -13.11 -1.63 -0.71
N SER A 22 -12.30 -2.57 -0.25
CA SER A 22 -11.66 -2.50 1.05
C SER A 22 -10.19 -2.11 0.86
N HIS A 23 -9.61 -1.42 1.83
CA HIS A 23 -8.19 -1.06 1.74
C HIS A 23 -7.30 -2.32 1.80
N ALA A 24 -7.72 -3.34 2.52
CA ALA A 24 -6.96 -4.58 2.57
C ALA A 24 -7.87 -5.79 2.71
N VAL A 25 -7.41 -6.92 2.20
CA VAL A 25 -8.11 -8.22 2.36
C VAL A 25 -7.05 -9.22 2.79
N ALA A 26 -7.35 -9.98 3.85
CA ALA A 26 -6.49 -11.05 4.29
C ALA A 26 -7.08 -12.39 3.87
N ALA A 27 -6.27 -13.27 3.36
CA ALA A 27 -6.69 -14.60 2.94
C ALA A 27 -5.48 -15.54 2.92
N GLY A 28 -5.62 -16.67 3.57
CA GLY A 28 -4.60 -17.72 3.51
C GLY A 28 -3.20 -17.30 3.96
N GLY A 29 -3.11 -16.39 4.91
CA GLY A 29 -1.82 -15.90 5.37
C GLY A 29 -1.28 -14.74 4.57
N PHE A 30 -1.95 -14.34 3.49
CA PHE A 30 -1.55 -13.19 2.69
C PHE A 30 -2.46 -11.99 3.01
N VAL A 31 -1.92 -10.79 2.82
CA VAL A 31 -2.69 -9.56 2.92
C VAL A 31 -2.53 -8.83 1.59
N PHE A 32 -3.65 -8.55 0.96
CA PHE A 32 -3.68 -7.86 -0.32
C PHE A 32 -4.11 -6.41 -0.07
N VAL A 33 -3.27 -5.47 -0.47
CA VAL A 33 -3.55 -4.04 -0.28
C VAL A 33 -4.00 -3.45 -1.61
N SER A 34 -5.16 -2.81 -1.61
CA SER A 34 -5.71 -2.16 -2.79
C SER A 34 -4.82 -1.01 -3.23
N GLY A 35 -4.94 -0.61 -4.47
CA GLY A 35 -4.18 0.52 -5.00
C GLY A 35 -4.35 1.75 -4.12
N GLN A 36 -3.23 2.34 -3.72
CA GLN A 36 -3.23 3.52 -2.87
C GLN A 36 -2.75 4.72 -3.69
N LEU A 37 -3.34 5.86 -3.42
CA LEU A 37 -2.95 7.14 -4.02
C LEU A 37 -2.33 8.03 -2.95
N PRO A 38 -1.62 9.09 -3.33
CA PRO A 38 -0.98 9.99 -2.37
C PRO A 38 -1.97 10.93 -1.67
N ILE A 39 -3.02 10.39 -1.10
CA ILE A 39 -4.02 11.17 -0.38
C ILE A 39 -3.73 11.01 1.11
N PRO A 40 -3.30 12.06 1.80
CA PRO A 40 -3.03 11.94 3.24
C PRO A 40 -4.33 11.67 4.02
N PRO A 41 -4.24 11.26 5.28
CA PRO A 41 -5.45 10.97 6.08
C PRO A 41 -6.42 12.14 6.16
N SER A 42 -5.95 13.38 5.95
CA SER A 42 -6.83 14.53 5.95
C SER A 42 -7.80 14.51 4.78
N GLY A 43 -7.52 13.71 3.75
CA GLY A 43 -8.37 13.62 2.57
C GLY A 43 -8.11 14.69 1.51
N VAL A 44 -7.12 15.54 1.73
CA VAL A 44 -6.82 16.61 0.77
C VAL A 44 -6.15 16.00 -0.45
N LYS A 45 -6.70 16.25 -1.63
CA LYS A 45 -6.18 15.72 -2.88
C LYS A 45 -5.42 16.82 -3.59
N ASP A 46 -4.11 16.85 -3.39
CA ASP A 46 -3.24 17.89 -3.95
C ASP A 46 -2.29 17.29 -4.99
N PRO A 47 -2.64 17.36 -6.29
CA PRO A 47 -1.76 16.81 -7.32
C PRO A 47 -0.49 17.64 -7.53
N ALA A 48 -0.43 18.85 -6.97
CA ALA A 48 0.78 19.66 -7.06
C ALA A 48 1.81 19.28 -6.00
N MET A 49 1.49 18.33 -5.13
CA MET A 49 2.45 17.84 -4.15
C MET A 49 3.71 17.36 -4.88
N PRO A 50 4.91 17.74 -4.43
CA PRO A 50 6.14 17.28 -5.07
C PRO A 50 6.18 15.76 -5.18
N PHE A 51 6.71 15.24 -6.27
CA PHE A 51 6.64 13.81 -6.54
C PHE A 51 7.25 12.97 -5.42
N ALA A 52 8.41 13.37 -4.88
CA ALA A 52 9.01 12.62 -3.78
C ALA A 52 8.07 12.53 -2.58
N GLN A 53 7.31 13.59 -2.32
CA GLN A 53 6.36 13.58 -1.23
C GLN A 53 5.17 12.69 -1.57
N GLN A 54 4.73 12.66 -2.83
CA GLN A 54 3.69 11.75 -3.26
C GLN A 54 4.11 10.31 -2.98
N VAL A 55 5.37 9.97 -3.26
CA VAL A 55 5.87 8.61 -2.98
C VAL A 55 5.80 8.31 -1.49
N ARG A 56 6.20 9.26 -0.63
CA ARG A 56 6.16 9.03 0.81
C ARG A 56 4.74 8.83 1.31
N VAL A 57 3.82 9.65 0.84
CA VAL A 57 2.42 9.57 1.29
C VAL A 57 1.78 8.26 0.81
N VAL A 58 2.02 7.86 -0.45
CA VAL A 58 1.41 6.63 -0.95
C VAL A 58 1.96 5.42 -0.19
N LEU A 59 3.24 5.40 0.15
CA LEU A 59 3.81 4.29 0.91
C LEU A 59 3.31 4.30 2.36
N GLN A 60 3.07 5.47 2.95
CA GLN A 60 2.44 5.55 4.26
C GLN A 60 1.03 4.98 4.21
N ASN A 61 0.30 5.21 3.12
CA ASN A 61 -1.04 4.66 2.97
C ASN A 61 -1.01 3.13 2.81
N VAL A 62 -0.02 2.61 2.10
CA VAL A 62 0.18 1.16 2.01
C VAL A 62 0.44 0.61 3.40
N GLU A 63 1.31 1.26 4.17
CA GLU A 63 1.63 0.82 5.52
C GLU A 63 0.39 0.86 6.42
N SER A 64 -0.43 1.89 6.30
CA SER A 64 -1.64 2.02 7.10
C SER A 64 -2.67 0.93 6.74
N ALA A 65 -2.78 0.57 5.47
CA ALA A 65 -3.66 -0.52 5.07
C ALA A 65 -3.15 -1.86 5.61
N LEU A 66 -1.84 -2.08 5.55
CA LEU A 66 -1.25 -3.29 6.10
C LEU A 66 -1.49 -3.37 7.61
N ALA A 67 -1.31 -2.26 8.32
CA ALA A 67 -1.46 -2.22 9.77
C ALA A 67 -2.88 -2.57 10.20
N ALA A 68 -3.88 -2.21 9.42
CA ALA A 68 -5.26 -2.58 9.71
C ALA A 68 -5.41 -4.10 9.75
N ALA A 69 -4.60 -4.83 8.97
CA ALA A 69 -4.63 -6.27 8.93
C ALA A 69 -3.46 -6.89 9.73
N HIS A 70 -2.89 -6.12 10.64
CA HIS A 70 -1.80 -6.57 11.53
C HIS A 70 -0.54 -6.99 10.78
N ALA A 71 -0.30 -6.35 9.64
CA ALA A 71 0.91 -6.57 8.86
C ALA A 71 1.75 -5.29 8.83
N SER A 72 2.97 -5.37 8.35
CA SER A 72 3.86 -4.23 8.24
C SER A 72 4.59 -4.27 6.92
N LEU A 73 5.35 -3.22 6.62
CA LEU A 73 6.15 -3.18 5.40
C LEU A 73 7.14 -4.34 5.32
N ARG A 74 7.59 -4.83 6.47
CA ARG A 74 8.56 -5.94 6.48
C ARG A 74 7.92 -7.26 6.04
N ASP A 75 6.60 -7.34 6.04
CA ASP A 75 5.89 -8.54 5.60
C ASP A 75 5.59 -8.50 4.10
N VAL A 76 5.84 -7.38 3.44
CA VAL A 76 5.51 -7.24 2.02
C VAL A 76 6.38 -8.15 1.17
N VAL A 77 5.77 -8.89 0.26
CA VAL A 77 6.47 -9.78 -0.65
C VAL A 77 6.43 -9.28 -2.08
N LYS A 78 5.46 -8.45 -2.43
CA LYS A 78 5.34 -7.92 -3.79
C LYS A 78 4.76 -6.50 -3.76
N VAL A 79 5.35 -5.62 -4.54
CA VAL A 79 4.83 -4.26 -4.73
C VAL A 79 4.69 -4.02 -6.21
N THR A 80 3.60 -3.36 -6.63
CA THR A 80 3.49 -2.82 -7.97
C THR A 80 3.27 -1.32 -7.85
N ALA A 81 4.12 -0.55 -8.48
CA ALA A 81 4.00 0.89 -8.54
C ALA A 81 3.63 1.30 -9.96
N TYR A 82 2.63 2.17 -10.07
CA TYR A 82 2.16 2.68 -11.36
C TYR A 82 2.58 4.14 -11.42
N LEU A 83 3.39 4.49 -12.44
CA LEU A 83 3.97 5.82 -12.57
C LEU A 83 3.49 6.46 -13.87
N THR A 84 3.12 7.73 -13.81
CA THR A 84 2.60 8.40 -15.01
C THR A 84 3.71 8.82 -15.97
N SER A 85 4.99 8.74 -15.57
CA SER A 85 6.11 9.05 -16.44
C SER A 85 7.35 8.27 -16.04
N GLU A 86 8.13 7.85 -17.04
CA GLU A 86 9.38 7.17 -16.77
C GLU A 86 10.38 8.11 -16.13
N GLU A 87 10.19 9.41 -16.27
CA GLU A 87 11.10 10.38 -15.67
C GLU A 87 11.05 10.31 -14.14
N HIS A 88 9.99 9.72 -13.59
CA HIS A 88 9.86 9.62 -12.15
C HIS A 88 10.60 8.42 -11.55
N TRP A 89 11.11 7.52 -12.40
CA TRP A 89 11.66 6.25 -11.89
C TRP A 89 12.77 6.44 -10.87
N ALA A 90 13.74 7.32 -11.19
CA ALA A 90 14.90 7.48 -10.31
C ALA A 90 14.52 8.06 -8.95
N GLU A 91 13.64 9.05 -8.92
CA GLU A 91 13.22 9.67 -7.68
C GLU A 91 12.34 8.70 -6.89
N PHE A 92 11.46 7.96 -7.57
CA PHE A 92 10.67 6.93 -6.95
C PHE A 92 11.57 5.90 -6.27
N ASN A 93 12.56 5.41 -6.99
CA ASN A 93 13.44 4.37 -6.46
C ASN A 93 14.22 4.85 -5.24
N ALA A 94 14.65 6.10 -5.23
CA ALA A 94 15.40 6.67 -4.11
C ALA A 94 14.53 6.74 -2.85
N VAL A 95 13.31 7.23 -2.96
CA VAL A 95 12.40 7.33 -1.81
C VAL A 95 11.95 5.94 -1.35
N TYR A 96 11.67 5.06 -2.31
CA TYR A 96 11.28 3.70 -2.03
C TYR A 96 12.36 2.98 -1.20
N ALA A 97 13.62 3.16 -1.59
CA ALA A 97 14.73 2.56 -0.87
C ALA A 97 14.84 3.08 0.56
N GLU A 98 14.57 4.37 0.78
CA GLU A 98 14.59 4.91 2.12
C GLU A 98 13.49 4.29 2.98
N VAL A 99 12.30 4.10 2.42
CA VAL A 99 11.16 3.60 3.15
C VAL A 99 11.31 2.11 3.50
N PHE A 100 11.73 1.30 2.53
CA PHE A 100 11.84 -0.13 2.76
C PHE A 100 13.15 -0.54 3.41
N GLY A 101 14.17 0.29 3.33
CA GLY A 101 15.46 0.00 3.95
C GLY A 101 16.10 -1.24 3.33
N GLU A 102 16.48 -2.18 4.18
CA GLU A 102 17.15 -3.39 3.69
C GLU A 102 16.17 -4.44 3.16
N HIS A 103 14.91 -4.29 3.43
CA HIS A 103 13.92 -5.23 2.92
C HIS A 103 13.64 -4.93 1.46
N ARG A 104 13.76 -5.93 0.61
CA ARG A 104 13.62 -5.76 -0.84
C ARG A 104 12.58 -6.71 -1.39
N PRO A 105 11.30 -6.37 -1.31
CA PRO A 105 10.25 -7.22 -1.89
C PRO A 105 10.37 -7.27 -3.41
N ALA A 106 9.78 -8.29 -4.01
CA ALA A 106 9.65 -8.32 -5.46
C ALA A 106 8.87 -7.08 -5.91
N ARG A 107 9.23 -6.49 -7.04
CA ARG A 107 8.62 -5.23 -7.45
C ARG A 107 8.51 -5.10 -8.95
N ALA A 108 7.42 -4.49 -9.40
CA ALA A 108 7.30 -3.98 -10.76
C ALA A 108 7.00 -2.49 -10.69
N ALA A 109 7.61 -1.70 -11.56
CA ALA A 109 7.30 -0.28 -11.72
C ALA A 109 6.82 -0.12 -13.16
N VAL A 110 5.57 0.29 -13.32
CA VAL A 110 4.87 0.23 -14.60
C VAL A 110 4.45 1.63 -15.04
N PRO A 111 4.86 2.09 -16.23
CA PRO A 111 4.36 3.36 -16.74
C PRO A 111 2.90 3.21 -17.11
N VAL A 112 2.08 4.19 -16.77
CA VAL A 112 0.66 4.17 -17.05
C VAL A 112 0.18 5.54 -17.54
N GLY A 113 -1.05 5.60 -18.00
CA GLY A 113 -1.69 6.87 -18.34
C GLY A 113 -2.10 7.63 -17.08
N PRO A 114 -3.00 8.61 -17.22
CA PRO A 114 -3.39 9.45 -16.08
C PRO A 114 -3.99 8.63 -14.94
N LEU A 115 -3.65 9.01 -13.73
CA LEU A 115 -4.23 8.44 -12.52
C LEU A 115 -5.28 9.39 -11.97
N HIS A 116 -6.09 8.89 -11.02
CA HIS A 116 -7.14 9.71 -10.42
C HIS A 116 -6.57 10.98 -9.77
N TYR A 117 -7.29 12.05 -9.86
CA TYR A 117 -7.00 13.34 -9.24
C TYR A 117 -5.69 13.98 -9.70
N GLY A 118 -5.12 13.53 -10.81
CA GLY A 118 -3.87 14.11 -11.32
C GLY A 118 -2.62 13.67 -10.58
N PHE A 119 -2.72 12.65 -9.74
CA PHE A 119 -1.54 12.13 -9.05
C PHE A 119 -0.61 11.41 -10.02
N GLN A 120 0.65 11.31 -9.65
CA GLN A 120 1.69 10.76 -10.52
C GLN A 120 2.14 9.37 -10.13
N ILE A 121 1.62 8.82 -9.04
CA ILE A 121 1.97 7.48 -8.58
C ILE A 121 0.78 6.81 -7.91
N GLU A 122 0.68 5.52 -8.09
CA GLU A 122 -0.26 4.66 -7.36
C GLU A 122 0.49 3.38 -6.99
N VAL A 123 0.23 2.80 -5.84
CA VAL A 123 0.96 1.60 -5.40
C VAL A 123 0.00 0.61 -4.79
N ASP A 124 0.15 -0.69 -5.15
CA ASP A 124 -0.52 -1.75 -4.43
C ASP A 124 0.53 -2.73 -3.92
N ALA A 125 0.15 -3.62 -3.03
CA ALA A 125 1.11 -4.52 -2.43
C ALA A 125 0.44 -5.81 -1.95
N VAL A 126 1.27 -6.85 -1.81
CA VAL A 126 0.87 -8.12 -1.20
C VAL A 126 1.87 -8.39 -0.08
N ALA A 127 1.37 -8.76 1.09
CA ALA A 127 2.20 -9.13 2.23
C ALA A 127 1.89 -10.57 2.63
N TYR A 128 2.82 -11.23 3.32
CA TYR A 128 2.62 -12.57 3.82
C TYR A 128 2.92 -12.57 5.32
N VAL A 129 1.94 -12.95 6.11
CA VAL A 129 2.07 -13.01 7.56
C VAL A 129 1.96 -14.45 8.08
N GLY A 130 1.64 -15.38 7.21
CA GLY A 130 1.61 -16.80 7.55
C GLY A 130 0.63 -17.11 8.68
N ALA A 131 1.04 -17.98 9.58
CA ALA A 131 0.17 -18.42 10.66
C ALA A 131 -0.16 -17.32 11.66
N ARG A 132 0.69 -16.27 11.73
CA ARG A 132 0.43 -15.13 12.59
C ARG A 132 -0.86 -14.45 12.15
N GLY A 133 -0.99 -14.30 10.85
CA GLY A 133 -2.19 -13.85 10.20
C GLY A 133 -2.78 -12.56 10.65
N TRP A 134 -3.82 -12.20 9.94
CA TRP A 134 -4.59 -11.02 10.22
C TRP A 134 -5.34 -11.13 11.53
N ASN A 135 -5.47 -12.31 12.06
CA ASN A 135 -6.24 -12.47 13.24
C ASN A 135 -5.39 -12.12 14.45
N GLY A 136 -4.70 -11.14 14.45
CA GLY A 136 -3.83 -10.68 15.49
C GLY A 136 -3.79 -11.44 16.77
N ALA A 137 -4.90 -11.93 17.12
CA ALA A 137 -4.92 -12.67 18.35
C ALA A 137 -4.08 -13.81 18.25
N ALA A 138 -3.99 -14.25 17.13
CA ALA A 138 -3.22 -15.36 17.04
C ALA A 138 -1.86 -14.97 17.29
N GLY A 139 -1.60 -13.84 17.27
CA GLY A 139 -0.28 -13.44 17.56
C GLY A 139 0.28 -14.28 18.53
N VAL A 140 -0.50 -15.01 18.96
CA VAL A 140 -0.08 -15.91 19.78
C VAL A 140 0.57 -16.98 19.13
N SER A 141 0.62 -17.16 18.11
CA SER A 141 1.20 -18.38 17.69
C SER A 141 2.58 -18.49 17.56
#